data_40179c5a6408bff18f804918c82cfd84
#
_entry.id   40179c5a6408bff18f804918c82cfd84
#
_cell.length_a   1.000
_cell.length_b   1.000
_cell.length_c   1.000
_cell.angle_alpha   90.00
_cell.angle_beta   90.00
_cell.angle_gamma   90.00
#
_symmetry.space_group_name_H-M   'P 1'
#
loop_
_entity.id
_entity.type
_entity.pdbx_description
1 polymer ?
#
loop_
_entity_poly.entity_id
_entity_poly.type
_entity_poly.pdbx_seq_one_letter_code
_entity_poly.pdbx_strand_id
1 'polypeptide(L)'
;MIYKNGYDPNQIEMMCLESEIPMDSPVRVISAFVEEVVKGKVSFTKSDRKNFGRPSFDPLSMMKLYLYGYYSGIRSSRKLARQCHINIEVWWLMGRLRPDFRTIADFRKNNIDEIGKVFELFVDYCSNELSDATGRRLFDGFKSVDGTKIRAVQAKDGCY
;
A
#
# COMPACT_ATOMS: atom_id res chain seq x y z
N MET A 1 -39.13 22.97 3.53
CA MET A 1 -38.07 21.94 3.61
C MET A 1 -36.76 22.63 3.24
N ILE A 2 -35.74 22.62 4.13
CA ILE A 2 -34.47 23.29 3.89
C ILE A 2 -33.45 22.19 3.50
N TYR A 3 -32.86 22.27 2.33
CA TYR A 3 -31.85 21.34 1.86
C TYR A 3 -30.44 21.88 2.16
N LYS A 4 -29.50 21.01 2.49
CA LYS A 4 -28.09 21.37 2.53
C LYS A 4 -27.56 21.42 1.11
N ASN A 5 -27.02 22.57 0.71
CA ASN A 5 -26.39 22.73 -0.58
C ASN A 5 -24.90 22.33 -0.48
N GLY A 6 -24.38 21.71 -1.54
CA GLY A 6 -22.95 21.44 -1.68
C GLY A 6 -22.18 22.70 -2.11
N TYR A 7 -20.87 22.58 -2.14
CA TYR A 7 -19.99 23.66 -2.63
C TYR A 7 -20.04 23.80 -4.15
N ASP A 8 -19.74 25.02 -4.64
CA ASP A 8 -19.56 25.25 -6.06
C ASP A 8 -18.28 24.54 -6.53
N PRO A 9 -18.34 23.75 -7.63
CA PRO A 9 -17.15 23.09 -8.20
C PRO A 9 -16.00 24.05 -8.58
N ASN A 10 -16.29 25.34 -8.78
CA ASN A 10 -15.31 26.37 -9.12
C ASN A 10 -14.76 27.10 -7.88
N GLN A 11 -15.24 26.77 -6.70
CA GLN A 11 -14.78 27.39 -5.47
C GLN A 11 -13.34 26.97 -5.17
N ILE A 12 -12.49 27.92 -4.85
CA ILE A 12 -11.11 27.68 -4.42
C ILE A 12 -11.12 27.39 -2.92
N GLU A 13 -10.61 26.22 -2.54
CA GLU A 13 -10.39 25.82 -1.15
C GLU A 13 -8.91 25.62 -0.87
N MET A 14 -8.45 26.16 0.26
CA MET A 14 -7.13 25.87 0.79
C MET A 14 -7.22 24.62 1.69
N MET A 15 -6.54 23.56 1.29
CA MET A 15 -6.59 22.26 1.98
C MET A 15 -5.20 21.84 2.45
N CYS A 16 -5.10 21.43 3.71
CA CYS A 16 -3.91 20.76 4.24
C CYS A 16 -4.17 19.25 4.21
N LEU A 17 -3.36 18.49 3.46
CA LEU A 17 -3.52 17.03 3.35
C LEU A 17 -3.44 16.32 4.70
N GLU A 18 -2.62 16.82 5.61
CA GLU A 18 -2.46 16.23 6.94
C GLU A 18 -3.74 16.31 7.77
N SER A 19 -4.49 17.41 7.67
CA SER A 19 -5.75 17.59 8.40
C SER A 19 -6.91 16.79 7.81
N GLU A 20 -6.82 16.41 6.54
CA GLU A 20 -7.87 15.65 5.86
C GLU A 20 -7.78 14.13 6.14
N ILE A 21 -6.64 13.64 6.63
CA ILE A 21 -6.45 12.22 6.91
C ILE A 21 -6.70 11.95 8.40
N PRO A 22 -7.74 11.18 8.75
CA PRO A 22 -8.02 10.80 10.14
C PRO A 22 -6.82 10.18 10.84
N MET A 23 -6.70 10.35 12.14
CA MET A 23 -5.58 9.81 12.94
C MET A 23 -5.57 8.28 12.98
N ASP A 24 -6.74 7.66 12.85
CA ASP A 24 -6.94 6.21 12.79
C ASP A 24 -6.91 5.63 11.36
N SER A 25 -6.58 6.45 10.35
CA SER A 25 -6.53 5.98 8.97
C SER A 25 -5.41 4.95 8.77
N PRO A 26 -5.71 3.82 8.10
CA PRO A 26 -4.73 2.77 7.79
C PRO A 26 -3.51 3.26 7.01
N VAL A 27 -3.64 4.35 6.25
CA VAL A 27 -2.51 4.90 5.50
C VAL A 27 -1.41 5.46 6.41
N ARG A 28 -1.73 5.89 7.63
CA ARG A 28 -0.74 6.30 8.62
C ARG A 28 0.09 5.11 9.09
N VAL A 29 -0.55 3.96 9.33
CA VAL A 29 0.15 2.72 9.69
C VAL A 29 1.06 2.26 8.56
N ILE A 30 0.58 2.29 7.30
CA ILE A 30 1.39 1.96 6.13
C ILE A 30 2.61 2.89 6.02
N SER A 31 2.42 4.19 6.23
CA SER A 31 3.53 5.15 6.15
C SER A 31 4.56 4.92 7.24
N ALA A 32 4.12 4.77 8.50
CA ALA A 32 4.99 4.50 9.64
C ALA A 32 5.77 3.20 9.44
N PHE A 33 5.10 2.12 9.05
CA PHE A 33 5.75 0.85 8.76
C PHE A 33 6.86 0.97 7.71
N VAL A 34 6.60 1.64 6.59
CA VAL A 34 7.61 1.78 5.53
C VAL A 34 8.80 2.63 5.99
N GLU A 35 8.55 3.71 6.74
CA GLU A 35 9.63 4.57 7.24
C GLU A 35 10.46 3.92 8.33
N GLU A 36 9.85 3.17 9.25
CA GLU A 36 10.51 2.62 10.42
C GLU A 36 11.11 1.23 10.15
N VAL A 37 10.39 0.39 9.41
CA VAL A 37 10.76 -1.02 9.26
C VAL A 37 11.42 -1.30 7.92
N VAL A 38 10.88 -0.79 6.81
CA VAL A 38 11.39 -1.09 5.46
C VAL A 38 12.66 -0.28 5.16
N LYS A 39 12.68 0.98 5.58
CA LYS A 39 13.83 1.85 5.40
C LYS A 39 15.05 1.30 6.16
N GLY A 40 16.03 0.86 5.42
CA GLY A 40 17.27 0.30 5.97
C GLY A 40 17.30 -1.24 6.11
N LYS A 41 16.18 -1.95 6.00
CA LYS A 41 16.13 -3.43 6.00
C LYS A 41 16.01 -4.02 4.61
N VAL A 42 15.39 -3.32 3.68
CA VAL A 42 15.16 -3.80 2.31
C VAL A 42 15.79 -2.83 1.32
N SER A 43 16.68 -3.35 0.47
CA SER A 43 17.30 -2.60 -0.61
C SER A 43 16.58 -2.94 -1.91
N PHE A 44 15.99 -1.95 -2.55
CA PHE A 44 15.27 -2.14 -3.82
C PHE A 44 16.24 -2.05 -5.00
N THR A 45 16.16 -3.02 -5.90
CA THR A 45 16.93 -3.06 -7.15
C THR A 45 16.50 -1.87 -8.02
N LYS A 46 17.45 -1.10 -8.54
CA LYS A 46 17.24 0.11 -9.37
C LYS A 46 16.85 1.39 -8.62
N SER A 47 17.22 1.52 -7.35
CA SER A 47 17.32 2.84 -6.72
C SER A 47 18.53 3.65 -7.26
N ASP A 48 19.38 3.05 -8.10
CA ASP A 48 20.54 3.71 -8.69
C ASP A 48 20.07 4.90 -9.53
N ARG A 49 20.28 6.08 -8.98
CA ARG A 49 20.09 7.35 -9.66
C ARG A 49 21.00 7.37 -10.87
N LYS A 50 20.47 7.09 -12.04
CA LYS A 50 21.17 7.44 -13.27
C LYS A 50 21.30 8.97 -13.28
N ASN A 51 22.50 9.46 -13.29
CA ASN A 51 22.78 10.90 -13.29
C ASN A 51 22.25 11.63 -14.53
N PHE A 52 21.69 10.90 -15.48
CA PHE A 52 21.13 11.42 -16.72
C PHE A 52 19.75 10.80 -16.97
N GLY A 53 18.75 11.63 -17.22
CA GLY A 53 17.38 11.25 -17.57
C GLY A 53 16.33 11.77 -16.59
N ARG A 54 15.07 11.37 -16.80
CA ARG A 54 13.96 11.72 -15.91
C ARG A 54 14.19 11.07 -14.53
N PRO A 55 14.06 11.84 -13.42
CA PRO A 55 14.20 11.30 -12.07
C PRO A 55 13.30 10.09 -11.85
N SER A 56 13.83 9.01 -11.27
CA SER A 56 13.02 7.86 -10.85
C SER A 56 12.20 8.20 -9.62
N PHE A 57 11.05 7.56 -9.48
CA PHE A 57 10.27 7.64 -8.24
C PHE A 57 11.04 6.95 -7.10
N ASP A 58 10.91 7.50 -5.90
CA ASP A 58 11.48 6.91 -4.71
C ASP A 58 10.86 5.52 -4.45
N PRO A 59 11.69 4.47 -4.26
CA PRO A 59 11.22 3.11 -4.04
C PRO A 59 10.36 2.95 -2.79
N LEU A 60 10.62 3.71 -1.72
CA LEU A 60 9.83 3.67 -0.50
C LEU A 60 8.41 4.21 -0.76
N SER A 61 8.30 5.32 -1.49
CA SER A 61 7.00 5.86 -1.92
C SER A 61 6.24 4.87 -2.80
N MET A 62 6.92 4.20 -3.73
CA MET A 62 6.32 3.16 -4.55
C MET A 62 5.86 1.97 -3.70
N MET A 63 6.60 1.60 -2.66
CA MET A 63 6.21 0.51 -1.75
C MET A 63 4.98 0.88 -0.91
N LYS A 64 4.89 2.13 -0.42
CA LYS A 64 3.68 2.65 0.25
C LYS A 64 2.46 2.49 -0.65
N LEU A 65 2.57 2.86 -1.92
CA LEU A 65 1.49 2.71 -2.91
C LEU A 65 1.08 1.25 -3.11
N TYR A 66 2.03 0.33 -3.14
CA TYR A 66 1.73 -1.10 -3.26
C TYR A 66 1.02 -1.65 -2.04
N LEU A 67 1.50 -1.34 -0.84
CA LEU A 67 0.84 -1.75 0.41
C LEU A 67 -0.59 -1.23 0.49
N TYR A 68 -0.80 0.04 0.12
CA TYR A 68 -2.14 0.61 -0.01
C TYR A 68 -3.01 -0.17 -1.01
N GLY A 69 -2.46 -0.50 -2.17
CA GLY A 69 -3.17 -1.28 -3.19
C GLY A 69 -3.60 -2.65 -2.69
N TYR A 70 -2.75 -3.35 -1.96
CA TYR A 70 -3.10 -4.64 -1.36
C TYR A 70 -4.15 -4.50 -0.27
N TYR A 71 -3.98 -3.55 0.62
CA TYR A 71 -4.96 -3.25 1.66
C TYR A 71 -6.35 -2.95 1.08
N SER A 72 -6.40 -2.14 0.02
CA SER A 72 -7.64 -1.74 -0.66
C SER A 72 -8.14 -2.76 -1.70
N GLY A 73 -7.48 -3.93 -1.85
CA GLY A 73 -7.85 -4.94 -2.84
C GLY A 73 -7.58 -4.53 -4.30
N ILE A 74 -6.76 -3.51 -4.54
CA ILE A 74 -6.45 -2.98 -5.87
C ILE A 74 -5.20 -3.66 -6.42
N ARG A 75 -5.37 -4.70 -7.23
CA ARG A 75 -4.25 -5.47 -7.82
C ARG A 75 -3.77 -4.93 -9.18
N SER A 76 -4.59 -4.13 -9.86
CA SER A 76 -4.29 -3.60 -11.19
C SER A 76 -3.45 -2.32 -11.11
N SER A 77 -2.29 -2.29 -11.78
CA SER A 77 -1.44 -1.10 -11.87
C SER A 77 -2.16 0.11 -12.50
N ARG A 78 -3.08 -0.12 -13.44
CA ARG A 78 -3.90 0.95 -14.03
C ARG A 78 -4.88 1.55 -13.03
N LYS A 79 -5.55 0.69 -12.25
CA LYS A 79 -6.45 1.16 -11.18
C LYS A 79 -5.67 1.89 -10.10
N LEU A 80 -4.48 1.38 -9.75
CA LEU A 80 -3.62 1.99 -8.73
C LEU A 80 -3.09 3.36 -9.19
N ALA A 81 -2.66 3.50 -10.46
CA ALA A 81 -2.30 4.79 -11.04
C ALA A 81 -3.46 5.78 -10.99
N ARG A 82 -4.70 5.32 -11.27
CA ARG A 82 -5.89 6.18 -11.15
C ARG A 82 -6.10 6.69 -9.72
N GLN A 83 -5.83 5.88 -8.68
CA GLN A 83 -5.93 6.33 -7.29
C GLN A 83 -5.00 7.51 -7.00
N CYS A 84 -3.81 7.56 -7.60
CA CYS A 84 -2.89 8.70 -7.47
C CYS A 84 -3.46 10.03 -8.01
N HIS A 85 -4.56 9.99 -8.78
CA HIS A 85 -5.22 11.17 -9.32
C HIS A 85 -6.49 11.59 -8.57
N ILE A 86 -7.15 10.64 -7.89
CA ILE A 86 -8.50 10.87 -7.35
C ILE A 86 -8.63 10.67 -5.85
N ASN A 87 -7.65 10.03 -5.21
CA ASN A 87 -7.76 9.62 -3.82
C ASN A 87 -6.86 10.45 -2.91
N ILE A 88 -7.47 11.09 -1.92
CA ILE A 88 -6.77 11.97 -0.99
C ILE A 88 -5.78 11.22 -0.08
N GLU A 89 -6.12 10.00 0.34
CA GLU A 89 -5.23 9.15 1.13
C GLU A 89 -3.96 8.80 0.36
N VAL A 90 -4.11 8.51 -0.96
CA VAL A 90 -2.98 8.23 -1.84
C VAL A 90 -2.17 9.49 -2.11
N TRP A 91 -2.81 10.66 -2.20
CA TRP A 91 -2.08 11.94 -2.31
C TRP A 91 -1.22 12.20 -1.09
N TRP A 92 -1.75 11.94 0.10
CA TRP A 92 -1.00 12.07 1.34
C TRP A 92 0.18 11.07 1.38
N LEU A 93 -0.08 9.80 1.07
CA LEU A 93 0.91 8.73 1.10
C LEU A 93 2.06 8.95 0.12
N MET A 94 1.75 9.46 -1.07
CA MET A 94 2.68 9.66 -2.19
C MET A 94 3.25 11.08 -2.28
N GLY A 95 2.85 12.00 -1.40
CA GLY A 95 3.22 13.40 -1.54
C GLY A 95 2.78 14.01 -2.88
N ARG A 96 1.58 13.64 -3.35
CA ARG A 96 1.01 14.01 -4.67
C ARG A 96 1.81 13.54 -5.90
N LEU A 97 2.74 12.61 -5.74
CA LEU A 97 3.39 11.95 -6.87
C LEU A 97 2.38 11.10 -7.66
N ARG A 98 2.51 11.11 -8.98
CA ARG A 98 1.57 10.43 -9.89
C ARG A 98 2.33 9.54 -10.87
N PRO A 99 2.81 8.37 -10.43
CA PRO A 99 3.43 7.41 -11.32
C PRO A 99 2.41 6.88 -12.34
N ASP A 100 2.85 6.68 -13.57
CA ASP A 100 2.04 6.00 -14.56
C ASP A 100 1.96 4.49 -14.29
N PHE A 101 1.01 3.83 -14.94
CA PHE A 101 0.75 2.40 -14.73
C PHE A 101 1.92 1.51 -15.16
N ARG A 102 2.75 1.95 -16.11
CA ARG A 102 3.94 1.21 -16.57
C ARG A 102 5.03 1.27 -15.50
N THR A 103 5.29 2.45 -14.98
CA THR A 103 6.24 2.63 -13.86
C THR A 103 5.86 1.76 -12.65
N ILE A 104 4.56 1.71 -12.31
CA ILE A 104 4.06 0.86 -11.23
C ILE A 104 4.29 -0.63 -11.57
N ALA A 105 3.96 -1.06 -12.77
CA ALA A 105 4.15 -2.45 -13.20
C ALA A 105 5.63 -2.85 -13.25
N ASP A 106 6.49 -1.98 -13.76
CA ASP A 106 7.94 -2.21 -13.83
C ASP A 106 8.58 -2.27 -12.45
N PHE A 107 8.16 -1.43 -11.51
CA PHE A 107 8.59 -1.50 -10.12
C PHE A 107 8.30 -2.88 -9.53
N ARG A 108 7.07 -3.38 -9.68
CA ARG A 108 6.68 -4.71 -9.22
C ARG A 108 7.53 -5.82 -9.86
N LYS A 109 7.68 -5.78 -11.19
CA LYS A 109 8.45 -6.78 -11.94
C LYS A 109 9.90 -6.85 -11.49
N ASN A 110 10.48 -5.70 -11.21
CA ASN A 110 11.90 -5.60 -10.89
C ASN A 110 12.23 -5.87 -9.42
N ASN A 111 11.23 -5.86 -8.51
CA ASN A 111 11.41 -5.96 -7.07
C ASN A 111 10.46 -7.00 -6.44
N ILE A 112 10.23 -8.13 -7.14
CA ILE A 112 9.22 -9.11 -6.71
C ILE A 112 9.60 -9.78 -5.39
N ASP A 113 10.88 -10.09 -5.20
CA ASP A 113 11.41 -10.74 -4.00
C ASP A 113 11.44 -9.77 -2.81
N GLU A 114 11.82 -8.51 -3.07
CA GLU A 114 11.84 -7.45 -2.07
C GLU A 114 10.43 -7.13 -1.58
N ILE A 115 9.47 -7.07 -2.50
CA ILE A 115 8.05 -6.88 -2.16
C ILE A 115 7.55 -8.03 -1.29
N GLY A 116 7.92 -9.28 -1.61
CA GLY A 116 7.59 -10.45 -0.78
C GLY A 116 8.11 -10.30 0.64
N LYS A 117 9.38 -9.96 0.81
CA LYS A 117 10.00 -9.71 2.13
C LYS A 117 9.30 -8.58 2.90
N VAL A 118 8.93 -7.50 2.21
CA VAL A 118 8.18 -6.40 2.84
C VAL A 118 6.83 -6.86 3.35
N PHE A 119 6.14 -7.74 2.62
CA PHE A 119 4.86 -8.28 3.09
C PHE A 119 5.03 -9.17 4.32
N GLU A 120 6.05 -10.01 4.38
CA GLU A 120 6.36 -10.80 5.57
C GLU A 120 6.61 -9.89 6.79
N LEU A 121 7.45 -8.87 6.61
CA LEU A 121 7.71 -7.86 7.65
C LEU A 121 6.45 -7.08 8.06
N PHE A 122 5.54 -6.81 7.12
CA PHE A 122 4.29 -6.11 7.40
C PHE A 122 3.34 -6.96 8.26
N VAL A 123 3.22 -8.24 7.95
CA VAL A 123 2.45 -9.18 8.76
C VAL A 123 3.02 -9.28 10.18
N ASP A 124 4.33 -9.38 10.31
CA ASP A 124 5.00 -9.41 11.61
C ASP A 124 4.81 -8.11 12.39
N TYR A 125 4.93 -6.97 11.72
CA TYR A 125 4.69 -5.65 12.32
C TYR A 125 3.26 -5.52 12.83
N CYS A 126 2.26 -5.84 12.01
CA CYS A 126 0.87 -5.81 12.41
C CYS A 126 0.57 -6.78 13.56
N SER A 127 1.21 -7.95 13.57
CA SER A 127 1.03 -8.95 14.63
C SER A 127 1.62 -8.50 15.98
N ASN A 128 2.68 -7.70 15.96
CA ASN A 128 3.36 -7.24 17.17
C ASN A 128 2.76 -5.95 17.72
N GLU A 129 2.42 -4.99 16.84
CA GLU A 129 1.93 -3.67 17.24
C GLU A 129 0.42 -3.65 17.51
N LEU A 130 -0.35 -4.56 16.87
CA LEU A 130 -1.80 -4.68 17.05
C LEU A 130 -2.12 -5.77 18.08
N SER A 131 -1.47 -5.76 19.23
CA SER A 131 -1.92 -6.51 20.39
C SER A 131 -3.07 -5.76 21.07
N ASP A 132 -4.11 -6.49 21.49
CA ASP A 132 -5.18 -5.93 22.28
C ASP A 132 -4.69 -5.47 23.68
N ALA A 133 -5.53 -4.75 24.41
CA ALA A 133 -5.23 -4.29 25.77
C ALA A 133 -4.95 -5.44 26.77
N THR A 134 -5.17 -6.71 26.38
CA THR A 134 -4.89 -7.92 27.16
C THR A 134 -3.57 -8.59 26.76
N GLY A 135 -2.81 -8.00 25.81
CA GLY A 135 -1.56 -8.59 25.29
C GLY A 135 -1.75 -9.74 24.33
N ARG A 136 -2.98 -9.99 23.88
CA ARG A 136 -3.30 -11.01 22.88
C ARG A 136 -3.01 -10.46 21.49
N ARG A 137 -2.18 -11.16 20.72
CA ARG A 137 -1.94 -10.81 19.31
C ARG A 137 -3.21 -11.04 18.51
N LEU A 138 -3.72 -9.99 17.87
CA LEU A 138 -4.94 -10.04 17.05
C LEU A 138 -4.83 -11.02 15.87
N PHE A 139 -3.62 -11.40 15.49
CA PHE A 139 -3.34 -12.24 14.32
C PHE A 139 -2.67 -13.58 14.63
N ASP A 140 -2.66 -14.03 15.88
CA ASP A 140 -2.03 -15.32 16.27
C ASP A 140 -2.68 -16.54 15.61
N GLY A 141 -3.83 -16.39 14.96
CA GLY A 141 -4.55 -17.43 14.23
C GLY A 141 -4.48 -17.37 12.70
N PHE A 142 -3.88 -16.35 12.12
CA PHE A 142 -3.90 -16.12 10.65
C PHE A 142 -2.76 -16.79 9.87
N LYS A 143 -1.92 -17.59 10.49
CA LYS A 143 -0.97 -18.46 9.78
C LYS A 143 -1.63 -19.58 8.95
N SER A 144 -2.95 -19.67 8.95
CA SER A 144 -3.70 -20.70 8.22
C SER A 144 -4.16 -20.29 6.81
N VAL A 145 -3.54 -19.29 6.19
CA VAL A 145 -3.81 -18.94 4.78
C VAL A 145 -3.37 -20.05 3.81
N ASP A 146 -2.59 -20.99 4.27
CA ASP A 146 -2.13 -22.13 3.47
C ASP A 146 -3.18 -23.23 3.25
N GLY A 147 -4.25 -23.26 4.03
CA GLY A 147 -5.33 -24.24 3.88
C GLY A 147 -6.12 -24.14 2.58
N THR A 148 -6.12 -22.99 1.92
CA THR A 148 -6.82 -22.78 0.65
C THR A 148 -6.10 -23.39 -0.55
N LYS A 149 -4.78 -23.47 -0.52
CA LYS A 149 -4.01 -24.12 -1.59
C LYS A 149 -4.14 -25.65 -1.56
N ILE A 150 -4.18 -26.23 -0.38
CA ILE A 150 -4.35 -27.68 -0.20
C ILE A 150 -5.72 -28.15 -0.72
N ARG A 151 -6.79 -27.37 -0.51
CA ARG A 151 -8.11 -27.69 -1.05
C ARG A 151 -8.16 -27.64 -2.59
N ALA A 152 -7.44 -26.73 -3.21
CA ALA A 152 -7.38 -26.64 -4.67
C ALA A 152 -6.64 -27.83 -5.31
N VAL A 153 -5.66 -28.40 -4.62
CA VAL A 153 -4.94 -29.60 -5.08
C VAL A 153 -5.81 -30.85 -4.90
N GLN A 154 -6.51 -31.00 -3.77
CA GLN A 154 -7.41 -32.13 -3.55
C GLN A 154 -8.59 -32.16 -4.54
N ALA A 155 -9.10 -31.00 -4.98
CA ALA A 155 -10.16 -30.95 -5.98
C ALA A 155 -9.71 -31.39 -7.39
N LYS A 156 -8.40 -31.39 -7.68
CA LYS A 156 -7.85 -31.87 -8.95
C LYS A 156 -7.65 -33.38 -8.97
N ASP A 157 -7.41 -34.00 -7.82
CA ASP A 157 -7.19 -35.45 -7.72
C ASP A 157 -8.50 -36.27 -7.58
N GLY A 158 -9.64 -35.59 -7.52
CA GLY A 158 -10.97 -36.19 -7.42
C GLY A 158 -11.75 -36.34 -8.75
N CYS A 159 -11.13 -36.05 -9.89
CA CYS A 159 -11.73 -36.31 -11.20
C CYS A 159 -11.15 -37.56 -11.83
N TYR A 160 -11.68 -38.70 -11.42
CA TYR A 160 -11.66 -39.96 -12.15
C TYR A 160 -13.08 -40.38 -12.45
#